data_aab7bc691dbea0f85604c001978a5882
#
_entry.id   aab7bc691dbea0f85604c001978a5882
#
_cell.length_a   1.000
_cell.length_b   1.000
_cell.length_c   1.000
_cell.angle_alpha   90.00
_cell.angle_beta   90.00
_cell.angle_gamma   90.00
#
_symmetry.space_group_name_H-M   'P 1'
#
loop_
_entity.id
_entity.type
_entity.pdbx_description
1 polymer ?
#
loop_
_entity_poly.entity_id
_entity_poly.type
_entity_poly.pdbx_seq_one_letter_code
_entity_poly.pdbx_strand_id
1 'polypeptide(L)'
;MKPIRALAAGLFLAATPALAVDIGDDGLHKPAWLRETFKDLREDLAEANAEGKRLLIIVEQRGCIYCARMHEEVFPDPEIDALIRDGYFVVQMNLFGDVEVTDFDGTALPEKDMAVRWGVMFTPTMIFLPEEVPEGKTAAEAAVALMPGAFGKGTTSALLTWVRAHGYENGEHFQKFLARQLQEQD
;
A
#
# COMPACT_ATOMS: atom_id res chain seq x y z
N MET A 1 -44.24 44.19 -27.93
CA MET A 1 -42.81 43.87 -27.69
C MET A 1 -42.70 43.29 -26.29
N LYS A 2 -42.47 41.96 -26.14
CA LYS A 2 -42.30 41.27 -24.83
C LYS A 2 -40.81 41.10 -24.59
N PRO A 3 -40.26 41.39 -23.39
CA PRO A 3 -38.87 41.16 -23.08
C PRO A 3 -38.63 39.68 -22.76
N ILE A 4 -37.63 39.10 -23.41
CA ILE A 4 -37.12 37.76 -23.14
C ILE A 4 -36.19 37.86 -21.94
N ARG A 5 -36.61 37.21 -20.84
CA ARG A 5 -35.75 37.03 -19.64
C ARG A 5 -34.83 35.84 -19.89
N ALA A 6 -33.54 36.09 -20.06
CA ALA A 6 -32.51 35.06 -20.07
C ALA A 6 -32.27 34.56 -18.65
N LEU A 7 -32.55 33.27 -18.39
CA LEU A 7 -32.13 32.58 -17.17
C LEU A 7 -30.67 32.18 -17.36
N ALA A 8 -29.78 32.81 -16.60
CA ALA A 8 -28.40 32.35 -16.48
C ALA A 8 -28.35 31.16 -15.48
N ALA A 9 -28.18 29.96 -15.97
CA ALA A 9 -27.93 28.79 -15.12
C ALA A 9 -26.44 28.82 -14.66
N GLY A 10 -26.24 29.18 -13.40
CA GLY A 10 -24.94 29.12 -12.75
C GLY A 10 -24.54 27.67 -12.48
N LEU A 11 -23.49 27.23 -13.14
CA LEU A 11 -22.87 25.92 -12.90
C LEU A 11 -22.04 26.00 -11.59
N PHE A 12 -22.60 25.51 -10.48
CA PHE A 12 -21.86 25.35 -9.22
C PHE A 12 -20.91 24.15 -9.38
N LEU A 13 -19.63 24.39 -9.60
CA LEU A 13 -18.60 23.37 -9.37
C LEU A 13 -18.49 23.15 -7.85
N ALA A 14 -19.01 22.03 -7.38
CA ALA A 14 -18.74 21.56 -6.03
C ALA A 14 -17.26 21.08 -5.98
N ALA A 15 -16.39 21.90 -5.41
CA ALA A 15 -15.05 21.47 -5.04
C ALA A 15 -15.19 20.45 -3.89
N THR A 16 -14.95 19.17 -4.16
CA THR A 16 -14.80 18.16 -3.09
C THR A 16 -13.54 18.50 -2.32
N PRO A 17 -13.60 18.70 -0.98
CA PRO A 17 -12.38 18.86 -0.21
C PRO A 17 -11.54 17.57 -0.33
N ALA A 18 -10.30 17.70 -0.73
CA ALA A 18 -9.32 16.63 -0.56
C ALA A 18 -9.17 16.44 0.96
N LEU A 19 -9.66 15.31 1.48
CA LEU A 19 -9.47 14.94 2.88
C LEU A 19 -7.99 14.63 3.05
N ALA A 20 -7.27 15.47 3.80
CA ALA A 20 -5.92 15.15 4.25
C ALA A 20 -6.00 13.85 5.07
N VAL A 21 -5.05 12.94 4.84
CA VAL A 21 -4.96 11.69 5.62
C VAL A 21 -4.57 12.06 7.06
N ASP A 22 -5.31 11.54 8.03
CA ASP A 22 -5.02 11.77 9.45
C ASP A 22 -3.63 11.26 9.84
N ILE A 23 -2.97 11.95 10.76
CA ILE A 23 -1.70 11.53 11.37
C ILE A 23 -2.01 10.96 12.75
N GLY A 24 -1.59 9.72 13.00
CA GLY A 24 -1.74 9.08 14.29
C GLY A 24 -0.77 9.62 15.36
N ASP A 25 -0.95 9.21 16.60
CA ASP A 25 -0.08 9.59 17.73
C ASP A 25 1.37 9.10 17.54
N ASP A 26 1.55 8.02 16.78
CA ASP A 26 2.84 7.49 16.35
C ASP A 26 3.52 8.37 15.27
N GLY A 27 2.81 9.37 14.73
CA GLY A 27 3.26 10.28 13.69
C GLY A 27 3.24 9.69 12.29
N LEU A 28 2.54 8.58 12.08
CA LEU A 28 2.34 7.96 10.78
C LEU A 28 0.98 8.36 10.19
N HIS A 29 0.87 8.32 8.87
CA HIS A 29 -0.38 8.54 8.16
C HIS A 29 -1.35 7.38 8.40
N LYS A 30 -2.65 7.67 8.58
CA LYS A 30 -3.69 6.67 8.89
C LYS A 30 -4.80 6.68 7.84
N PRO A 31 -4.53 6.25 6.60
CA PRO A 31 -5.58 6.10 5.61
C PRO A 31 -6.60 5.02 6.02
N ALA A 32 -7.85 5.21 5.62
CA ALA A 32 -8.97 4.36 6.06
C ALA A 32 -8.92 2.90 5.58
N TRP A 33 -8.00 2.53 4.71
CA TRP A 33 -7.78 1.16 4.26
C TRP A 33 -6.75 0.38 5.11
N LEU A 34 -6.08 1.02 6.07
CA LEU A 34 -5.21 0.31 7.02
C LEU A 34 -6.03 -0.62 7.91
N ARG A 35 -5.41 -1.75 8.25
CA ARG A 35 -5.95 -2.71 9.19
C ARG A 35 -5.28 -2.56 10.57
N GLU A 36 -6.11 -2.49 11.58
CA GLU A 36 -5.69 -2.54 12.96
C GLU A 36 -5.63 -4.01 13.39
N THR A 37 -4.43 -4.54 13.59
CA THR A 37 -4.18 -5.94 13.92
C THR A 37 -3.22 -6.07 15.11
N PHE A 38 -3.05 -7.26 15.64
CA PHE A 38 -2.02 -7.56 16.62
C PHE A 38 -0.65 -7.82 16.00
N LYS A 39 -0.55 -7.71 14.65
CA LYS A 39 0.68 -7.93 13.88
C LYS A 39 1.30 -9.33 14.08
N ASP A 40 0.48 -10.35 14.30
CA ASP A 40 0.86 -11.73 13.99
C ASP A 40 0.62 -11.94 12.48
N LEU A 41 1.69 -11.96 11.71
CA LEU A 41 1.59 -11.98 10.25
C LEU A 41 0.95 -13.26 9.71
N ARG A 42 0.94 -14.36 10.47
CA ARG A 42 0.24 -15.60 10.09
C ARG A 42 -1.26 -15.43 10.21
N GLU A 43 -1.71 -14.77 11.29
CA GLU A 43 -3.12 -14.43 11.49
C GLU A 43 -3.57 -13.39 10.47
N ASP A 44 -2.76 -12.35 10.24
CA ASP A 44 -3.01 -11.31 9.24
C ASP A 44 -3.14 -11.90 7.82
N LEU A 45 -2.26 -12.86 7.45
CA LEU A 45 -2.32 -13.55 6.17
C LEU A 45 -3.58 -14.42 6.04
N ALA A 46 -3.95 -15.12 7.12
CA ALA A 46 -5.16 -15.95 7.12
C ALA A 46 -6.42 -15.09 6.96
N GLU A 47 -6.47 -13.92 7.62
CA GLU A 47 -7.57 -12.96 7.49
C GLU A 47 -7.61 -12.35 6.10
N ALA A 48 -6.45 -11.93 5.56
CA ALA A 48 -6.34 -11.43 4.18
C ALA A 48 -6.88 -12.46 3.17
N ASN A 49 -6.49 -13.72 3.29
CA ASN A 49 -6.94 -14.79 2.42
C ASN A 49 -8.46 -15.04 2.55
N ALA A 50 -9.01 -14.98 3.77
CA ALA A 50 -10.44 -15.12 4.00
C ALA A 50 -11.26 -13.99 3.32
N GLU A 51 -10.68 -12.79 3.19
CA GLU A 51 -11.26 -11.67 2.45
C GLU A 51 -10.96 -11.73 0.92
N GLY A 52 -10.19 -12.68 0.44
CA GLY A 52 -9.74 -12.76 -0.96
C GLY A 52 -8.75 -11.65 -1.34
N LYS A 53 -8.00 -11.13 -0.37
CA LYS A 53 -7.01 -10.06 -0.51
C LYS A 53 -5.59 -10.58 -0.37
N ARG A 54 -4.62 -9.76 -0.80
CA ARG A 54 -3.20 -10.00 -0.56
C ARG A 54 -2.76 -9.25 0.70
N LEU A 55 -1.94 -9.90 1.52
CA LEU A 55 -1.29 -9.20 2.62
C LEU A 55 -0.21 -8.26 2.08
N LEU A 56 -0.30 -7.00 2.47
CA LEU A 56 0.66 -5.94 2.17
C LEU A 56 1.14 -5.31 3.47
N ILE A 57 2.44 -5.32 3.70
CA ILE A 57 3.05 -4.62 4.83
C ILE A 57 3.65 -3.32 4.32
N ILE A 58 3.31 -2.19 4.96
CA ILE A 58 3.93 -0.88 4.68
C ILE A 58 4.75 -0.47 5.88
N VAL A 59 6.07 -0.33 5.69
CA VAL A 59 6.98 0.16 6.73
C VAL A 59 7.23 1.64 6.50
N GLU A 60 6.87 2.46 7.48
CA GLU A 60 6.97 3.91 7.45
C GLU A 60 7.68 4.46 8.68
N GLN A 61 7.94 5.76 8.71
CA GLN A 61 8.50 6.44 9.88
C GLN A 61 7.92 7.84 10.05
N ARG A 62 7.93 8.33 11.27
CA ARG A 62 7.55 9.72 11.58
C ARG A 62 8.45 10.70 10.81
N GLY A 63 7.82 11.73 10.22
CA GLY A 63 8.53 12.79 9.50
C GLY A 63 9.16 12.37 8.17
N CYS A 64 8.74 11.24 7.62
CA CYS A 64 9.19 10.74 6.33
C CYS A 64 8.56 11.54 5.19
N ILE A 65 9.33 12.37 4.51
CA ILE A 65 8.85 13.19 3.37
C ILE A 65 8.39 12.34 2.18
N TYR A 66 9.00 11.17 1.96
CA TYR A 66 8.62 10.25 0.89
C TYR A 66 7.34 9.49 1.24
N CYS A 67 7.10 9.18 2.54
CA CYS A 67 5.83 8.62 2.99
C CYS A 67 4.71 9.65 2.80
N ALA A 68 4.92 10.91 3.24
CA ALA A 68 3.96 11.99 3.01
C ALA A 68 3.60 12.11 1.53
N ARG A 69 4.61 12.10 0.63
CA ARG A 69 4.37 12.14 -0.80
C ARG A 69 3.48 10.98 -1.30
N MET A 70 3.67 9.76 -0.80
CA MET A 70 2.82 8.63 -1.18
C MET A 70 1.37 8.87 -0.72
N HIS A 71 1.17 9.35 0.52
CA HIS A 71 -0.15 9.61 1.08
C HIS A 71 -0.85 10.86 0.51
N GLU A 72 -0.11 11.83 0.01
CA GLU A 72 -0.66 13.08 -0.54
C GLU A 72 -0.88 13.00 -2.06
N GLU A 73 0.01 12.33 -2.79
CA GLU A 73 0.03 12.39 -4.25
C GLU A 73 -0.32 11.06 -4.94
N VAL A 74 -0.01 9.91 -4.33
CA VAL A 74 -0.11 8.60 -4.99
C VAL A 74 -1.32 7.81 -4.51
N PHE A 75 -1.42 7.50 -3.23
CA PHE A 75 -2.51 6.69 -2.68
C PHE A 75 -3.91 7.30 -2.82
N PRO A 76 -4.08 8.64 -2.83
CA PRO A 76 -5.39 9.25 -3.07
C PRO A 76 -5.85 9.20 -4.53
N ASP A 77 -5.02 8.72 -5.46
CA ASP A 77 -5.47 8.48 -6.82
C ASP A 77 -6.63 7.47 -6.80
N PRO A 78 -7.78 7.78 -7.44
CA PRO A 78 -8.99 6.94 -7.33
C PRO A 78 -8.78 5.48 -7.78
N GLU A 79 -7.94 5.25 -8.78
CA GLU A 79 -7.62 3.89 -9.26
C GLU A 79 -6.75 3.15 -8.23
N ILE A 80 -5.74 3.82 -7.68
CA ILE A 80 -4.83 3.23 -6.68
C ILE A 80 -5.57 2.97 -5.37
N ASP A 81 -6.38 3.93 -4.89
CA ASP A 81 -7.19 3.75 -3.67
C ASP A 81 -8.15 2.55 -3.83
N ALA A 82 -8.81 2.43 -4.98
CA ALA A 82 -9.67 1.28 -5.28
C ALA A 82 -8.88 -0.04 -5.31
N LEU A 83 -7.73 -0.08 -6.00
CA LEU A 83 -6.86 -1.26 -6.04
C LEU A 83 -6.43 -1.70 -4.63
N ILE A 84 -6.07 -0.74 -3.77
CA ILE A 84 -5.67 -1.05 -2.38
C ILE A 84 -6.86 -1.58 -1.59
N ARG A 85 -8.00 -0.89 -1.58
CA ARG A 85 -9.19 -1.29 -0.80
C ARG A 85 -9.74 -2.64 -1.19
N ASP A 86 -9.81 -2.90 -2.48
CA ASP A 86 -10.43 -4.11 -3.02
C ASP A 86 -9.47 -5.30 -3.01
N GLY A 87 -8.17 -5.03 -3.13
CA GLY A 87 -7.17 -6.04 -3.38
C GLY A 87 -6.24 -6.37 -2.23
N TYR A 88 -6.16 -5.52 -1.22
CA TYR A 88 -5.12 -5.66 -0.20
C TYR A 88 -5.64 -5.56 1.23
N PHE A 89 -5.08 -6.38 2.08
CA PHE A 89 -5.13 -6.29 3.54
C PHE A 89 -3.82 -5.62 3.99
N VAL A 90 -3.90 -4.36 4.43
CA VAL A 90 -2.70 -3.55 4.62
C VAL A 90 -2.38 -3.38 6.09
N VAL A 91 -1.21 -3.87 6.50
CA VAL A 91 -0.66 -3.72 7.86
C VAL A 91 0.46 -2.68 7.84
N GLN A 92 0.36 -1.67 8.70
CA GLN A 92 1.37 -0.63 8.84
C GLN A 92 2.34 -0.94 9.96
N MET A 93 3.63 -0.72 9.72
CA MET A 93 4.70 -0.81 10.70
C MET A 93 5.48 0.51 10.80
N ASN A 94 5.91 0.83 12.02
CA ASN A 94 6.79 1.97 12.27
C ASN A 94 8.24 1.48 12.32
N LEU A 95 9.10 2.01 11.43
CA LEU A 95 10.53 1.67 11.38
C LEU A 95 11.26 1.83 12.72
N PHE A 96 10.75 2.70 13.60
CA PHE A 96 11.29 2.97 14.94
C PHE A 96 10.31 2.60 16.05
N GLY A 97 9.27 1.81 15.75
CA GLY A 97 8.24 1.43 16.70
C GLY A 97 8.66 0.31 17.65
N ASP A 98 7.97 0.26 18.78
CA ASP A 98 8.17 -0.75 19.82
C ASP A 98 7.01 -1.76 19.91
N VAL A 99 6.01 -1.67 19.04
CA VAL A 99 4.93 -2.64 18.96
C VAL A 99 5.50 -3.98 18.52
N GLU A 100 5.11 -5.07 19.18
CA GLU A 100 5.55 -6.40 18.82
C GLU A 100 4.94 -6.85 17.48
N VAL A 101 5.77 -7.48 16.65
CA VAL A 101 5.40 -8.13 15.40
C VAL A 101 5.85 -9.57 15.47
N THR A 102 4.96 -10.50 15.17
CA THR A 102 5.28 -11.92 15.03
C THR A 102 5.40 -12.29 13.56
N ASP A 103 6.60 -12.67 13.14
CA ASP A 103 6.89 -13.07 11.75
C ASP A 103 6.36 -14.49 11.44
N PHE A 104 6.37 -14.88 10.18
CA PHE A 104 5.86 -16.18 9.72
C PHE A 104 6.63 -17.38 10.30
N ASP A 105 7.91 -17.24 10.63
CA ASP A 105 8.69 -18.28 11.30
C ASP A 105 8.44 -18.35 12.83
N GLY A 106 7.56 -17.50 13.36
CA GLY A 106 7.21 -17.44 14.78
C GLY A 106 8.11 -16.54 15.62
N THR A 107 9.09 -15.87 15.03
CA THR A 107 9.92 -14.89 15.74
C THR A 107 9.11 -13.65 16.06
N ALA A 108 9.05 -13.27 17.35
CA ALA A 108 8.39 -12.05 17.81
C ALA A 108 9.44 -11.01 18.22
N LEU A 109 9.37 -9.82 17.64
CA LEU A 109 10.30 -8.71 17.85
C LEU A 109 9.54 -7.36 17.80
N PRO A 110 10.04 -6.29 18.46
CA PRO A 110 9.58 -4.94 18.20
C PRO A 110 9.69 -4.57 16.73
N GLU A 111 8.78 -3.74 16.23
CA GLU A 111 8.75 -3.29 14.81
C GLU A 111 10.12 -2.85 14.29
N LYS A 112 10.86 -2.08 15.08
CA LYS A 112 12.21 -1.58 14.72
C LYS A 112 13.22 -2.72 14.51
N ASP A 113 13.19 -3.74 15.36
CA ASP A 113 14.11 -4.87 15.29
C ASP A 113 13.69 -5.83 14.18
N MET A 114 12.38 -5.98 13.96
CA MET A 114 11.84 -6.73 12.84
C MET A 114 12.20 -6.10 11.49
N ALA A 115 12.10 -4.77 11.38
CA ALA A 115 12.52 -4.05 10.17
C ALA A 115 14.01 -4.24 9.88
N VAL A 116 14.88 -4.23 10.90
CA VAL A 116 16.32 -4.54 10.77
C VAL A 116 16.51 -5.98 10.29
N ARG A 117 15.77 -6.94 10.87
CA ARG A 117 15.81 -8.35 10.48
C ARG A 117 15.44 -8.56 9.01
N TRP A 118 14.47 -7.80 8.50
CA TRP A 118 14.04 -7.85 7.09
C TRP A 118 14.93 -7.04 6.16
N GLY A 119 15.93 -6.33 6.67
CA GLY A 119 16.83 -5.49 5.87
C GLY A 119 16.15 -4.24 5.31
N VAL A 120 15.09 -3.75 5.95
CA VAL A 120 14.40 -2.52 5.55
C VAL A 120 15.25 -1.31 5.90
N MET A 121 15.76 -0.61 4.89
CA MET A 121 16.64 0.56 5.05
C MET A 121 16.02 1.87 4.58
N PHE A 122 14.89 1.81 3.90
CA PHE A 122 14.21 2.96 3.29
C PHE A 122 12.74 3.00 3.70
N THR A 123 12.18 4.19 3.80
CA THR A 123 10.74 4.39 3.99
C THR A 123 10.18 5.34 2.94
N PRO A 124 8.95 5.08 2.47
CA PRO A 124 8.19 3.86 2.75
C PRO A 124 8.83 2.63 2.13
N THR A 125 8.62 1.44 2.71
CA THR A 125 8.88 0.17 2.04
C THR A 125 7.59 -0.64 2.04
N MET A 126 7.16 -1.09 0.86
CA MET A 126 6.01 -1.96 0.69
C MET A 126 6.48 -3.39 0.43
N ILE A 127 5.98 -4.34 1.23
CA ILE A 127 6.32 -5.77 1.18
C ILE A 127 5.05 -6.53 0.78
N PHE A 128 5.05 -7.15 -0.37
CA PHE A 128 3.90 -7.87 -0.91
C PHE A 128 4.05 -9.37 -0.69
N LEU A 129 3.08 -9.98 -0.01
CA LEU A 129 3.10 -11.40 0.33
C LEU A 129 2.25 -12.23 -0.65
N PRO A 130 2.65 -13.51 -0.89
CA PRO A 130 1.78 -14.49 -1.54
C PRO A 130 0.66 -14.94 -0.59
N GLU A 131 -0.28 -15.75 -1.08
CA GLU A 131 -1.33 -16.37 -0.25
C GLU A 131 -0.79 -17.44 0.68
N GLU A 132 0.32 -18.05 0.32
CA GLU A 132 0.96 -19.09 1.13
C GLU A 132 2.44 -18.75 1.34
N VAL A 133 2.83 -18.70 2.61
CA VAL A 133 4.23 -18.51 3.00
C VAL A 133 4.81 -19.87 3.40
N PRO A 134 5.91 -20.33 2.77
CA PRO A 134 6.55 -21.58 3.16
C PRO A 134 7.01 -21.56 4.62
N GLU A 135 6.90 -22.71 5.29
CA GLU A 135 7.31 -22.87 6.68
C GLU A 135 8.76 -22.42 6.91
N GLY A 136 8.99 -21.67 7.98
CA GLY A 136 10.32 -21.19 8.38
C GLY A 136 10.85 -20.00 7.60
N LYS A 137 10.06 -19.43 6.69
CA LYS A 137 10.41 -18.19 5.99
C LYS A 137 10.01 -16.96 6.78
N THR A 138 10.78 -15.90 6.64
CA THR A 138 10.41 -14.54 7.08
C THR A 138 9.52 -13.86 6.04
N ALA A 139 8.85 -12.77 6.42
CA ALA A 139 8.08 -11.95 5.48
C ALA A 139 8.96 -11.44 4.32
N ALA A 140 10.18 -11.01 4.61
CA ALA A 140 11.10 -10.53 3.58
C ALA A 140 11.55 -11.62 2.59
N GLU A 141 11.77 -12.86 3.10
CA GLU A 141 12.16 -14.00 2.25
C GLU A 141 11.01 -14.57 1.42
N ALA A 142 9.78 -14.41 1.90
CA ALA A 142 8.58 -14.87 1.23
C ALA A 142 7.99 -13.83 0.28
N ALA A 143 8.41 -12.57 0.38
CA ALA A 143 7.88 -11.48 -0.42
C ALA A 143 7.98 -11.76 -1.92
N VAL A 144 6.86 -11.63 -2.62
CA VAL A 144 6.78 -11.74 -4.08
C VAL A 144 7.22 -10.45 -4.78
N ALA A 145 7.17 -9.34 -4.06
CA ALA A 145 7.71 -8.05 -4.47
C ALA A 145 8.08 -7.19 -3.26
N LEU A 146 9.10 -6.37 -3.44
CA LEU A 146 9.54 -5.33 -2.51
C LEU A 146 9.60 -4.00 -3.27
N MET A 147 9.00 -2.96 -2.70
CA MET A 147 9.06 -1.61 -3.24
C MET A 147 9.67 -0.66 -2.19
N PRO A 148 11.00 -0.50 -2.14
CA PRO A 148 11.67 0.41 -1.22
C PRO A 148 11.67 1.84 -1.77
N GLY A 149 11.14 2.78 -1.00
CA GLY A 149 11.03 4.19 -1.37
C GLY A 149 9.69 4.58 -1.99
N ALA A 150 9.54 5.85 -2.33
CA ALA A 150 8.35 6.39 -2.98
C ALA A 150 8.43 6.24 -4.49
N PHE A 151 7.34 5.78 -5.10
CA PHE A 151 7.21 5.63 -6.54
C PHE A 151 6.04 6.49 -7.07
N GLY A 152 6.05 6.75 -8.38
CA GLY A 152 4.94 7.45 -9.04
C GLY A 152 3.72 6.55 -9.22
N LYS A 153 2.57 7.18 -9.53
CA LYS A 153 1.27 6.51 -9.69
C LYS A 153 1.31 5.32 -10.63
N GLY A 154 1.87 5.49 -11.84
CA GLY A 154 1.93 4.42 -12.84
C GLY A 154 2.68 3.18 -12.36
N THR A 155 3.84 3.34 -11.71
CA THR A 155 4.59 2.22 -11.15
C THR A 155 3.85 1.55 -9.99
N THR A 156 3.22 2.35 -9.13
CA THR A 156 2.45 1.84 -7.97
C THR A 156 1.22 1.06 -8.44
N SER A 157 0.40 1.62 -9.35
CA SER A 157 -0.77 0.94 -9.93
C SER A 157 -0.35 -0.35 -10.65
N ALA A 158 0.70 -0.30 -11.48
CA ALA A 158 1.21 -1.47 -12.18
C ALA A 158 1.65 -2.58 -11.22
N LEU A 159 2.34 -2.25 -10.12
CA LEU A 159 2.78 -3.25 -9.14
C LEU A 159 1.62 -3.88 -8.39
N LEU A 160 0.67 -3.06 -7.92
CA LEU A 160 -0.56 -3.56 -7.29
C LEU A 160 -1.31 -4.52 -8.22
N THR A 161 -1.48 -4.14 -9.48
CA THR A 161 -2.15 -4.98 -10.47
C THR A 161 -1.37 -6.28 -10.74
N TRP A 162 -0.06 -6.20 -10.92
CA TRP A 162 0.80 -7.34 -11.21
C TRP A 162 0.79 -8.38 -10.08
N VAL A 163 0.87 -7.93 -8.82
CA VAL A 163 0.80 -8.84 -7.67
C VAL A 163 -0.58 -9.49 -7.59
N ARG A 164 -1.66 -8.72 -7.75
CA ARG A 164 -3.04 -9.25 -7.74
C ARG A 164 -3.29 -10.29 -8.83
N ALA A 165 -2.69 -10.11 -10.00
CA ALA A 165 -2.80 -11.01 -11.13
C ALA A 165 -1.82 -12.19 -11.09
N HIS A 166 -1.11 -12.42 -9.97
CA HIS A 166 -0.08 -13.46 -9.82
C HIS A 166 1.03 -13.38 -10.88
N GLY A 167 1.40 -12.16 -11.28
CA GLY A 167 2.42 -11.94 -12.29
C GLY A 167 3.77 -12.59 -11.94
N TYR A 168 4.06 -12.77 -10.65
CA TYR A 168 5.24 -13.46 -10.14
C TYR A 168 5.26 -14.96 -10.44
N GLU A 169 4.11 -15.60 -10.69
CA GLU A 169 4.02 -17.04 -11.02
C GLU A 169 4.29 -17.32 -12.51
N ASN A 170 4.06 -16.33 -13.37
CA ASN A 170 4.17 -16.48 -14.83
C ASN A 170 5.62 -16.40 -15.35
N GLY A 171 6.62 -16.21 -14.47
CA GLY A 171 8.00 -15.98 -14.87
C GLY A 171 8.25 -14.62 -15.56
N GLU A 172 7.23 -13.76 -15.68
CA GLU A 172 7.39 -12.40 -16.17
C GLU A 172 7.92 -11.49 -15.06
N HIS A 173 9.11 -10.96 -15.25
CA HIS A 173 9.67 -10.00 -14.32
C HIS A 173 8.84 -8.72 -14.28
N PHE A 174 8.57 -8.14 -13.11
CA PHE A 174 7.77 -6.92 -12.97
C PHE A 174 8.22 -5.79 -13.91
N GLN A 175 9.54 -5.61 -14.12
CA GLN A 175 10.06 -4.58 -15.03
C GLN A 175 9.62 -4.77 -16.48
N LYS A 176 9.44 -6.01 -16.95
CA LYS A 176 8.91 -6.30 -18.30
C LYS A 176 7.41 -5.99 -18.37
N PHE A 177 6.68 -6.38 -17.33
CA PHE A 177 5.26 -6.03 -17.21
C PHE A 177 5.06 -4.51 -17.25
N LEU A 178 5.81 -3.77 -16.43
CA LEU A 178 5.75 -2.31 -16.37
C LEU A 178 6.08 -1.67 -17.73
N ALA A 179 7.13 -2.14 -18.39
CA ALA A 179 7.52 -1.62 -19.70
C ALA A 179 6.41 -1.82 -20.77
N ARG A 180 5.73 -2.97 -20.75
CA ARG A 180 4.61 -3.26 -21.63
C ARG A 180 3.42 -2.34 -21.34
N GLN A 181 3.06 -2.16 -20.07
CA GLN A 181 1.98 -1.26 -19.67
C GLN A 181 2.21 0.19 -20.11
N LEU A 182 3.45 0.67 -20.05
CA LEU A 182 3.80 2.01 -20.51
C LEU A 182 3.68 2.16 -22.05
N GLN A 183 3.97 1.11 -22.81
CA GLN A 183 3.84 1.11 -24.27
C GLN A 183 2.38 1.05 -24.74
N GLU A 184 1.47 0.48 -23.95
CA GLU A 184 0.05 0.38 -24.27
C GLU A 184 -0.72 1.70 -24.01
N GLN A 185 -0.11 2.64 -23.28
CA GLN A 185 -0.68 3.95 -22.93
C GLN A 185 -0.27 5.07 -23.89
N ASP A 186 0.70 4.85 -24.78
CA ASP A 186 1.16 5.76 -25.83
C ASP A 186 0.42 5.50 -27.16
#